data_dae2b3497d2600c938f76e42b27cf36f
#
_entry.id   dae2b3497d2600c938f76e42b27cf36f
#
_cell.length_a   1.000
_cell.length_b   1.000
_cell.length_c   1.000
_cell.angle_alpha   90.00
_cell.angle_beta   90.00
_cell.angle_gamma   90.00
#
_symmetry.space_group_name_H-M   'P 1'
#
loop_
_entity.id
_entity.type
_entity.pdbx_description
1 polymer ?
#
loop_
_entity_poly.entity_id
_entity_poly.type
_entity_poly.pdbx_seq_one_letter_code
_entity_poly.pdbx_strand_id
1 'polypeptide(L)' 'MEKRSLIESFINGATKGSGSNLIIKDNELINYSTVIAKREGNKILLNNRKYSPTTSRNQNIIRQITPKNILQEIPF' A
#
# COMPACT_ATOMS: atom_id res chain seq x y z
N MET A 1 10.37 6.35 -9.09
CA MET A 1 8.96 6.21 -9.51
C MET A 1 8.10 7.08 -8.61
N GLU A 2 7.10 7.72 -9.18
CA GLU A 2 6.18 8.53 -8.40
C GLU A 2 5.37 7.65 -7.45
N LYS A 3 5.09 8.19 -6.26
CA LYS A 3 4.41 7.47 -5.19
C LYS A 3 3.08 6.84 -5.64
N ARG A 4 2.25 7.61 -6.32
CA ARG A 4 0.94 7.12 -6.77
C ARG A 4 1.08 5.99 -7.80
N SER A 5 2.01 6.16 -8.74
CA SER A 5 2.28 5.13 -9.75
C SER A 5 2.82 3.85 -9.10
N LEU A 6 3.66 4.00 -8.08
CA LEU A 6 4.21 2.85 -7.35
C LEU A 6 3.11 2.09 -6.64
N ILE A 7 2.19 2.80 -5.98
CA ILE A 7 1.06 2.18 -5.29
C ILE A 7 0.15 1.48 -6.29
N GLU A 8 -0.12 2.10 -7.45
CA GLU A 8 -0.91 1.46 -8.50
C GLU A 8 -0.24 0.17 -8.98
N SER A 9 1.08 0.20 -9.18
CA SER A 9 1.82 -0.99 -9.57
C SER A 9 1.67 -2.11 -8.55
N PHE A 10 1.76 -1.76 -7.26
CA PHE A 10 1.57 -2.74 -6.18
C PHE A 10 0.18 -3.37 -6.26
N ILE A 11 -0.86 -2.56 -6.40
CA ILE A 11 -2.24 -3.05 -6.47
C ILE A 11 -2.42 -3.95 -7.67
N ASN A 12 -1.73 -3.67 -8.78
CA ASN A 12 -1.83 -4.44 -10.01
C ASN A 12 -0.90 -5.66 -10.04
N GLY A 13 -0.22 -5.97 -8.96
CA GLY A 13 0.52 -7.21 -8.83
C GLY A 13 2.04 -7.12 -8.85
N ALA A 14 2.62 -5.91 -8.86
CA ALA A 14 4.06 -5.76 -8.84
C ALA A 14 4.65 -6.37 -7.55
N THR A 15 5.77 -7.08 -7.67
CA THR A 15 6.43 -7.74 -6.55
C THR A 15 7.69 -7.03 -6.12
N LYS A 16 8.10 -5.98 -6.82
CA LYS A 16 9.24 -5.14 -6.42
C LYS A 16 9.10 -3.75 -7.03
N GLY A 17 9.70 -2.80 -6.37
CA GLY A 17 9.70 -1.41 -6.78
C GLY A 17 10.04 -0.52 -5.61
N SER A 18 10.44 0.71 -5.87
CA SER A 18 10.74 1.66 -4.82
C SER A 18 10.56 3.10 -5.31
N GLY A 19 10.29 3.98 -4.38
CA GLY A 19 10.17 5.41 -4.66
C GLY A 19 9.54 6.13 -3.48
N SER A 20 9.97 7.35 -3.19
CA SER A 20 9.37 8.21 -2.15
C SER A 20 9.17 7.50 -0.82
N ASN A 21 10.10 6.91 -0.20
CA ASN A 21 9.96 6.22 1.10
C ASN A 21 9.07 4.96 1.04
N LEU A 22 8.71 4.50 -0.15
CA LEU A 22 7.91 3.29 -0.33
C LEU A 22 8.73 2.22 -1.00
N ILE A 23 8.52 0.98 -0.58
CA ILE A 23 9.16 -0.20 -1.17
C ILE A 23 8.09 -1.27 -1.35
N ILE A 24 8.07 -1.88 -2.53
CA ILE A 24 7.28 -3.09 -2.76
C ILE A 24 8.22 -4.27 -2.59
N LYS A 25 7.84 -5.20 -1.74
CA LYS A 25 8.59 -6.43 -1.53
C LYS A 25 7.61 -7.60 -1.51
N ASP A 26 7.64 -8.40 -2.55
CA ASP A 26 6.72 -9.52 -2.74
C ASP A 26 5.27 -9.04 -2.70
N ASN A 27 4.49 -9.43 -1.71
CA ASN A 27 3.10 -9.04 -1.58
C ASN A 27 2.87 -7.90 -0.59
N GLU A 28 3.93 -7.22 -0.16
CA GLU A 28 3.84 -6.16 0.84
C GLU A 28 4.26 -4.81 0.28
N LEU A 29 3.56 -3.76 0.71
CA LEU A 29 3.94 -2.38 0.48
C LEU A 29 4.41 -1.80 1.80
N ILE A 30 5.66 -1.33 1.82
CA ILE A 30 6.33 -0.87 3.03
C ILE A 30 6.63 0.61 2.93
N ASN A 31 6.24 1.38 3.94
CA ASN A 31 6.56 2.80 4.06
C ASN A 31 7.53 2.97 5.23
N TYR A 32 8.76 3.43 4.94
CA TYR A 32 9.88 3.39 5.88
C TYR A 32 10.10 1.93 6.31
N SER A 33 9.82 1.60 7.57
CA SER A 33 9.94 0.22 8.06
C SER A 33 8.56 -0.40 8.36
N THR A 34 7.49 0.26 7.96
CA THR A 34 6.12 -0.13 8.32
C THR A 34 5.41 -0.76 7.14
N VAL A 35 4.90 -1.95 7.30
CA VAL A 35 4.06 -2.58 6.28
C VAL A 35 2.69 -1.90 6.33
N ILE A 36 2.32 -1.20 5.26
CA ILE A 36 1.06 -0.47 5.21
C ILE A 36 0.00 -1.16 4.37
N ALA A 37 0.39 -2.12 3.54
CA ALA A 37 -0.57 -2.88 2.75
C ALA A 37 0.00 -4.25 2.38
N LYS A 38 -0.90 -5.21 2.16
CA LYS A 38 -0.55 -6.55 1.70
C LYS A 38 -1.53 -6.99 0.64
N ARG A 39 -1.06 -7.75 -0.34
CA ARG A 39 -1.95 -8.45 -1.27
C ARG A 39 -2.15 -9.87 -0.77
N GLU A 40 -3.40 -10.30 -0.66
CA GLU A 40 -3.73 -11.68 -0.34
C GLU A 40 -4.77 -12.20 -1.33
N GLY A 41 -4.37 -13.09 -2.20
CA GLY A 41 -5.23 -13.55 -3.27
C GLY A 41 -5.59 -12.37 -4.17
N ASN A 42 -6.88 -12.10 -4.31
CA ASN A 42 -7.36 -10.96 -5.08
C ASN A 42 -7.80 -9.79 -4.19
N LYS A 43 -7.35 -9.77 -2.93
CA LYS A 43 -7.70 -8.70 -1.98
C LYS A 43 -6.48 -7.86 -1.63
N ILE A 44 -6.75 -6.60 -1.29
CA ILE A 44 -5.75 -5.67 -0.77
C ILE A 44 -6.09 -5.41 0.69
N LEU A 45 -5.19 -5.81 1.59
CA LEU A 45 -5.33 -5.54 3.03
C LEU A 45 -4.61 -4.24 3.33
N LEU A 46 -5.33 -3.24 3.80
CA LEU A 46 -4.77 -1.95 4.17
C LEU A 46 -4.63 -1.87 5.68
N ASN A 47 -3.41 -1.60 6.13
CA ASN A 47 -3.15 -1.32 7.54
C ASN A 47 -3.80 0.03 7.89
N ASN A 48 -4.77 0.02 8.78
CA ASN A 48 -5.49 1.23 9.16
C ASN A 48 -5.03 1.83 10.48
N ARG A 49 -3.89 1.38 11.03
CA ARG A 49 -3.31 2.01 12.20
C ARG A 49 -2.81 3.41 11.86
N LYS A 50 -2.79 4.27 12.87
CA LYS A 50 -2.32 5.64 12.71
C LYS A 50 -0.81 5.72 12.90
N TYR A 51 -0.14 6.37 11.97
CA TYR A 51 1.30 6.58 12.00
C TYR A 51 1.58 8.06 11.77
N SER A 52 2.70 8.38 11.10
CA SER A 52 3.04 9.76 10.77
C SER A 52 2.11 10.33 9.67
N PRO A 53 2.07 11.66 9.49
CA PRO A 53 1.30 12.26 8.41
C PRO A 53 1.68 11.73 7.03
N THR A 54 2.96 11.46 6.79
CA THR A 54 3.42 10.91 5.50
C THR A 54 2.80 9.54 5.26
N THR A 55 2.83 8.67 6.27
CA THR A 55 2.23 7.33 6.17
C THR A 55 0.73 7.42 5.97
N SER A 56 0.06 8.34 6.68
CA SER A 56 -1.38 8.54 6.54
C SER A 56 -1.77 8.96 5.12
N ARG A 57 -0.96 9.81 4.48
CA ARG A 57 -1.19 10.19 3.08
C ARG A 57 -1.10 8.99 2.15
N ASN A 58 -0.10 8.13 2.37
CA ASN A 58 0.07 6.93 1.56
C ASN A 58 -1.09 5.96 1.75
N GLN A 59 -1.57 5.80 2.99
CA GLN A 59 -2.75 4.99 3.28
C GLN A 59 -3.99 5.54 2.56
N ASN A 60 -4.15 6.86 2.53
CA ASN A 60 -5.27 7.48 1.84
C ASN A 60 -5.20 7.29 0.32
N ILE A 61 -4.01 7.32 -0.27
CA ILE A 61 -3.87 7.04 -1.70
C ILE A 61 -4.33 5.62 -2.00
N ILE A 62 -3.96 4.65 -1.16
CA ILE A 62 -4.41 3.27 -1.32
C ILE A 62 -5.94 3.19 -1.29
N ARG A 63 -6.57 3.89 -0.35
CA ARG A 63 -8.05 3.93 -0.27
C ARG A 63 -8.67 4.53 -1.52
N GLN A 64 -8.04 5.55 -2.10
CA GLN A 64 -8.59 6.25 -3.27
C GLN A 64 -8.53 5.41 -4.54
N ILE A 65 -7.42 4.69 -4.75
CA ILE A 65 -7.20 4.01 -6.03
C ILE A 65 -7.52 2.53 -6.01
N THR A 66 -7.69 1.92 -4.83
CA THR A 66 -8.04 0.50 -4.73
C THR A 66 -9.54 0.31 -4.88
N PRO A 67 -10.00 -0.59 -5.77
CA PRO A 67 -11.42 -0.89 -5.87
C PRO A 67 -11.98 -1.34 -4.53
N LYS A 68 -13.14 -0.80 -4.16
CA LYS A 68 -13.71 -1.05 -2.83
C LYS A 68 -14.09 -2.51 -2.60
N ASN A 69 -14.39 -3.23 -3.66
CA ASN A 69 -14.77 -4.63 -3.55
C ASN A 69 -13.59 -5.54 -3.19
N ILE A 70 -12.36 -5.07 -3.34
CA ILE A 70 -11.16 -5.84 -2.97
C ILE A 70 -10.40 -5.23 -1.80
N LEU A 71 -10.76 -4.02 -1.37
CA LEU A 71 -10.09 -3.33 -0.27
C LEU A 71 -10.66 -3.78 1.07
N GLN A 72 -9.77 -4.19 1.98
CA GLN A 72 -10.15 -4.53 3.33
C GLN A 72 -9.21 -3.78 4.30
N GLU A 73 -9.76 -2.98 5.20
CA GLU A 73 -8.97 -2.22 6.17
C GLU A 73 -8.96 -2.96 7.49
N ILE A 74 -7.76 -3.25 7.99
CA ILE A 74 -7.58 -3.93 9.27
C ILE A 74 -6.33 -3.35 9.96
N PRO A 75 -6.23 -3.41 11.29
CA PRO A 75 -4.97 -3.07 11.96
C PRO A 75 -4.00 -4.24 11.81
N PHE A 76 -2.79 -3.91 11.42
CA PHE A 76 -1.73 -4.93 11.31
C PHE A 76 -1.07 -5.16 12.65
#